data_7d474977b7752ddb31c9f2a5beb04e92
#
_entry.id   7d474977b7752ddb31c9f2a5beb04e92
#
_cell.length_a   1.000
_cell.length_b   1.000
_cell.length_c   1.000
_cell.angle_alpha   90.00
_cell.angle_beta   90.00
_cell.angle_gamma   90.00
#
_symmetry.space_group_name_H-M   'P 1'
#
loop_
_entity.id
_entity.type
_entity.pdbx_description
1 polymer ?
#
loop_
_entity_poly.entity_id
_entity_poly.type
_entity_poly.pdbx_seq_one_letter_code
_entity_poly.pdbx_strand_id
1 'polypeptide(L)'
;MLVALLMSVLSLWAQETVKFTGSLALMSQTNSLFTGGRFSPNPAISVSLSTSYKSLGLTIYRNSDLLDGKSEANVLAIMPSYQKKLGVYSITFATDLEFQDVVKASNLVAPYLLINRRGVLELELMGAYIRTFQHGSNAWIGRLGIGKSFSNDYSFKLYAWTMNSQRMNYSLAGELSKKLGLKIKVSLFYHLNNFTSEKSLTFATIRLEYSF
;
A
#
# COMPACT_ATOMS: atom_id res chain seq x y z
N MET A 1 -34.82 -16.67 -3.38
CA MET A 1 -34.43 -16.75 -1.98
C MET A 1 -33.04 -16.13 -1.69
N LEU A 2 -32.00 -16.49 -2.44
CA LEU A 2 -30.63 -15.94 -2.23
C LEU A 2 -30.54 -14.42 -2.42
N VAL A 3 -31.20 -13.87 -3.45
CA VAL A 3 -31.23 -12.43 -3.74
C VAL A 3 -31.97 -11.64 -2.65
N ALA A 4 -33.04 -12.18 -2.10
CA ALA A 4 -33.78 -11.56 -1.00
C ALA A 4 -32.96 -11.57 0.32
N LEU A 5 -32.17 -12.63 0.56
CA LEU A 5 -31.25 -12.71 1.68
C LEU A 5 -30.07 -11.72 1.53
N LEU A 6 -29.52 -11.59 0.33
CA LEU A 6 -28.49 -10.58 0.02
C LEU A 6 -29.03 -9.15 0.18
N MET A 7 -30.26 -8.88 -0.28
CA MET A 7 -30.88 -7.56 -0.12
C MET A 7 -31.26 -7.25 1.33
N SER A 8 -31.66 -8.24 2.13
CA SER A 8 -31.93 -8.05 3.56
C SER A 8 -30.65 -7.85 4.36
N VAL A 9 -29.56 -8.54 4.01
CA VAL A 9 -28.23 -8.29 4.60
C VAL A 9 -27.72 -6.90 4.21
N LEU A 10 -27.86 -6.50 2.94
CA LEU A 10 -27.52 -5.15 2.50
C LEU A 10 -28.35 -4.05 3.14
N SER A 11 -29.66 -4.29 3.40
CA SER A 11 -30.52 -3.33 4.06
C SER A 11 -30.28 -3.21 5.58
N LEU A 12 -29.87 -4.28 6.25
CA LEU A 12 -29.39 -4.24 7.64
C LEU A 12 -28.06 -3.50 7.77
N TRP A 13 -27.22 -3.53 6.73
CA TRP A 13 -25.96 -2.76 6.67
C TRP A 13 -26.18 -1.28 6.33
N ALA A 14 -27.29 -0.94 5.69
CA ALA A 14 -27.63 0.44 5.32
C ALA A 14 -27.96 1.37 6.52
N GLN A 15 -28.20 0.84 7.70
CA GLN A 15 -28.44 1.64 8.91
C GLN A 15 -27.17 2.14 9.60
N GLU A 16 -26.01 1.55 9.32
CA GLU A 16 -24.72 2.07 9.77
C GLU A 16 -23.89 2.47 8.54
N THR A 17 -23.36 3.68 8.52
CA THR A 17 -22.70 4.29 7.35
C THR A 17 -21.48 3.45 6.89
N VAL A 18 -21.67 2.69 5.84
CA VAL A 18 -20.56 2.10 5.06
C VAL A 18 -19.83 3.27 4.38
N LYS A 19 -18.54 3.38 4.62
CA LYS A 19 -17.71 4.41 3.99
C LYS A 19 -17.06 3.82 2.75
N PHE A 20 -17.20 4.53 1.63
CA PHE A 20 -16.50 4.23 0.38
C PHE A 20 -15.48 5.33 0.11
N THR A 21 -14.31 4.95 -0.31
CA THR A 21 -13.25 5.87 -0.77
C THR A 21 -12.55 5.26 -1.96
N GLY A 22 -12.06 6.10 -2.84
CA GLY A 22 -11.28 5.64 -3.98
C GLY A 22 -10.16 6.61 -4.31
N SER A 23 -9.16 6.12 -5.02
CA SER A 23 -8.13 6.96 -5.60
C SER A 23 -7.67 6.43 -6.94
N LEU A 24 -7.25 7.36 -7.79
CA LEU A 24 -6.57 7.14 -9.05
C LEU A 24 -5.21 7.83 -8.96
N ALA A 25 -4.14 7.12 -9.28
CA ALA A 25 -2.82 7.74 -9.30
C ALA A 25 -2.04 7.42 -10.57
N LEU A 26 -1.31 8.44 -11.05
CA LEU A 26 -0.29 8.31 -12.08
C LEU A 26 1.08 8.40 -11.42
N MET A 27 1.99 7.51 -11.81
CA MET A 27 3.34 7.43 -11.28
C MET A 27 4.36 7.44 -12.41
N SER A 28 5.47 8.15 -12.23
CA SER A 28 6.57 8.13 -13.22
C SER A 28 7.27 6.78 -13.31
N GLN A 29 7.20 5.98 -12.25
CA GLN A 29 7.64 4.59 -12.18
C GLN A 29 6.95 3.88 -11.00
N THR A 30 6.87 2.56 -11.05
CA THR A 30 6.21 1.78 -10.01
C THR A 30 7.15 1.45 -8.87
N ASN A 31 6.72 1.80 -7.66
CA ASN A 31 7.37 1.42 -6.42
C ASN A 31 6.37 0.83 -5.44
N SER A 32 6.83 -0.05 -4.58
CA SER A 32 6.04 -0.62 -3.50
C SER A 32 6.32 0.11 -2.19
N LEU A 33 5.32 0.73 -1.61
CA LEU A 33 5.40 1.22 -0.23
C LEU A 33 5.37 0.08 0.79
N PHE A 34 4.95 -1.12 0.38
CA PHE A 34 4.94 -2.30 1.24
C PHE A 34 6.34 -2.86 1.43
N THR A 35 7.08 -3.07 0.34
CA THR A 35 8.44 -3.66 0.36
C THR A 35 9.56 -2.63 0.26
N GLY A 36 9.27 -1.39 -0.12
CA GLY A 36 10.27 -0.38 -0.43
C GLY A 36 11.05 -0.64 -1.73
N GLY A 37 10.60 -1.59 -2.54
CA GLY A 37 11.23 -1.97 -3.80
C GLY A 37 10.70 -1.20 -5.01
N ARG A 38 11.48 -1.15 -6.10
CA ARG A 38 11.02 -0.72 -7.41
C ARG A 38 10.58 -1.95 -8.21
N PHE A 39 9.34 -1.94 -8.71
CA PHE A 39 8.82 -3.03 -9.55
C PHE A 39 9.04 -2.78 -11.03
N SER A 40 8.92 -1.53 -11.48
CA SER A 40 9.16 -1.18 -12.88
C SER A 40 9.72 0.24 -12.99
N PRO A 41 10.66 0.49 -13.94
CA PRO A 41 11.11 1.83 -14.27
C PRO A 41 10.10 2.63 -15.11
N ASN A 42 9.04 1.98 -15.58
CA ASN A 42 8.06 2.55 -16.49
C ASN A 42 6.98 3.35 -15.76
N PRO A 43 6.36 4.34 -16.41
CA PRO A 43 5.17 4.98 -15.89
C PRO A 43 4.05 3.97 -15.64
N ALA A 44 3.27 4.23 -14.59
CA ALA A 44 2.18 3.35 -14.21
C ALA A 44 0.93 4.14 -13.78
N ILE A 45 -0.21 3.48 -13.89
CA ILE A 45 -1.49 3.93 -13.36
C ILE A 45 -1.94 2.97 -12.27
N SER A 46 -2.44 3.51 -11.16
CA SER A 46 -3.06 2.70 -10.12
C SER A 46 -4.44 3.19 -9.75
N VAL A 47 -5.32 2.24 -9.44
CA VAL A 47 -6.66 2.50 -8.91
C VAL A 47 -6.77 1.79 -7.57
N SER A 48 -7.31 2.47 -6.57
CA SER A 48 -7.63 1.89 -5.28
C SER A 48 -9.08 2.18 -4.94
N LEU A 49 -9.81 1.15 -4.52
CA LEU A 49 -11.17 1.25 -4.01
C LEU A 49 -11.21 0.63 -2.63
N SER A 50 -11.70 1.36 -1.66
CA SER A 50 -11.80 0.90 -0.28
C SER A 50 -13.21 1.06 0.24
N THR A 51 -13.67 0.06 0.97
CA THR A 51 -14.89 0.12 1.76
C THR A 51 -14.57 -0.22 3.21
N SER A 52 -15.29 0.42 4.13
CA SER A 52 -15.15 0.11 5.55
C SER A 52 -16.49 0.17 6.26
N TYR A 53 -16.68 -0.75 7.20
CA TYR A 53 -17.81 -0.86 8.08
C TYR A 53 -17.31 -1.16 9.51
N LYS A 54 -17.59 -0.26 10.46
CA LYS A 54 -17.02 -0.34 11.82
C LYS A 54 -15.49 -0.47 11.79
N SER A 55 -15.00 -1.61 12.26
CA SER A 55 -13.57 -1.95 12.30
C SER A 55 -13.12 -2.78 11.10
N LEU A 56 -14.03 -3.24 10.27
CA LEU A 56 -13.72 -4.07 9.09
C LEU A 56 -13.47 -3.19 7.88
N GLY A 57 -12.55 -3.58 7.05
CA GLY A 57 -12.23 -2.91 5.79
C GLY A 57 -11.91 -3.91 4.69
N LEU A 58 -12.14 -3.48 3.46
CA LEU A 58 -11.71 -4.17 2.26
C LEU A 58 -11.16 -3.13 1.29
N THR A 59 -9.95 -3.34 0.81
CA THR A 59 -9.35 -2.53 -0.25
C THR A 59 -9.06 -3.42 -1.44
N ILE A 60 -9.43 -2.95 -2.63
CA ILE A 60 -9.05 -3.54 -3.91
C ILE A 60 -8.12 -2.53 -4.58
N TYR A 61 -6.95 -2.98 -4.96
CA TYR A 61 -5.94 -2.17 -5.59
C TYR A 61 -5.52 -2.80 -6.91
N ARG A 62 -5.46 -2.00 -7.96
CA ARG A 62 -4.93 -2.40 -9.26
C ARG A 62 -3.80 -1.46 -9.63
N ASN A 63 -2.68 -2.01 -10.02
CA ASN A 63 -1.58 -1.29 -10.65
C ASN A 63 -1.35 -1.83 -12.05
N SER A 64 -1.04 -0.94 -12.99
CA SER A 64 -0.78 -1.31 -14.38
C SER A 64 0.40 -0.47 -14.92
N ASP A 65 1.40 -1.16 -15.41
CA ASP A 65 2.50 -0.57 -16.17
C ASP A 65 1.97 -0.09 -17.53
N LEU A 66 2.27 1.15 -17.91
CA LEU A 66 1.74 1.77 -19.14
C LEU A 66 2.55 1.41 -20.39
N LEU A 67 3.76 0.90 -20.24
CA LEU A 67 4.65 0.59 -21.37
C LEU A 67 4.90 -0.91 -21.53
N ASP A 68 4.78 -1.70 -20.47
CA ASP A 68 5.06 -3.13 -20.50
C ASP A 68 3.94 -3.95 -19.86
N GLY A 69 3.08 -4.52 -20.68
CA GLY A 69 2.00 -5.40 -20.23
C GLY A 69 2.47 -6.71 -19.56
N LYS A 70 3.77 -7.03 -19.65
CA LYS A 70 4.39 -8.20 -19.02
C LYS A 70 5.18 -7.85 -17.74
N SER A 71 5.14 -6.59 -17.32
CA SER A 71 5.81 -6.13 -16.11
C SER A 71 5.22 -6.77 -14.85
N GLU A 72 6.09 -7.11 -13.90
CA GLU A 72 5.68 -7.52 -12.53
C GLU A 72 4.89 -6.43 -11.78
N ALA A 73 4.91 -5.20 -12.30
CA ALA A 73 4.11 -4.09 -11.79
C ALA A 73 2.61 -4.21 -12.13
N ASN A 74 2.20 -5.14 -13.01
CA ASN A 74 0.80 -5.42 -13.32
C ASN A 74 0.20 -6.33 -12.23
N VAL A 75 -0.34 -5.72 -11.19
CA VAL A 75 -0.79 -6.38 -9.96
C VAL A 75 -2.24 -6.03 -9.66
N LEU A 76 -3.03 -7.04 -9.28
CA LEU A 76 -4.29 -6.89 -8.57
C LEU A 76 -4.07 -7.33 -7.12
N ALA A 77 -4.37 -6.46 -6.16
CA ALA A 77 -4.32 -6.79 -4.75
C ALA A 77 -5.71 -6.68 -4.10
N ILE A 78 -6.01 -7.61 -3.21
CA ILE A 78 -7.24 -7.65 -2.40
C ILE A 78 -6.82 -7.69 -0.94
N MET A 79 -7.19 -6.66 -0.17
CA MET A 79 -6.71 -6.45 1.19
C MET A 79 -7.85 -6.35 2.20
N PRO A 80 -8.38 -7.49 2.72
CA PRO A 80 -9.25 -7.46 3.89
C PRO A 80 -8.47 -6.98 5.11
N SER A 81 -9.15 -6.21 5.97
CA SER A 81 -8.51 -5.62 7.16
C SER A 81 -9.46 -5.51 8.34
N TYR A 82 -8.86 -5.50 9.53
CA TYR A 82 -9.50 -5.13 10.78
C TYR A 82 -8.70 -4.02 11.45
N GLN A 83 -9.34 -2.89 11.78
CA GLN A 83 -8.69 -1.76 12.41
C GLN A 83 -9.34 -1.43 13.76
N LYS A 84 -8.50 -1.27 14.79
CA LYS A 84 -8.91 -0.78 16.11
C LYS A 84 -8.22 0.55 16.41
N LYS A 85 -9.00 1.56 16.82
CA LYS A 85 -8.48 2.86 17.27
C LYS A 85 -8.39 2.86 18.80
N LEU A 86 -7.26 3.30 19.34
CA LEU A 86 -6.94 3.38 20.75
C LEU A 86 -6.32 4.77 21.03
N GLY A 87 -7.18 5.78 21.21
CA GLY A 87 -6.74 7.15 21.35
C GLY A 87 -5.97 7.65 20.13
N VAL A 88 -4.71 8.04 20.33
CA VAL A 88 -3.82 8.50 19.25
C VAL A 88 -3.26 7.37 18.39
N TYR A 89 -3.44 6.12 18.79
CA TYR A 89 -2.96 4.95 18.07
C TYR A 89 -4.06 4.34 17.21
N SER A 90 -3.68 3.72 16.11
CA SER A 90 -4.52 2.76 15.38
C SER A 90 -3.71 1.50 15.09
N ILE A 91 -4.33 0.36 15.32
CA ILE A 91 -3.76 -0.97 15.06
C ILE A 91 -4.59 -1.58 13.94
N THR A 92 -3.92 -2.00 12.87
CA THR A 92 -4.56 -2.64 11.72
C THR A 92 -3.93 -4.01 11.51
N PHE A 93 -4.77 -5.04 11.51
CA PHE A 93 -4.44 -6.37 11.01
C PHE A 93 -5.01 -6.48 9.61
N ALA A 94 -4.21 -6.88 8.64
CA ALA A 94 -4.69 -7.07 7.29
C ALA A 94 -3.91 -8.18 6.59
N THR A 95 -4.45 -8.62 5.47
CA THR A 95 -3.78 -9.57 4.57
C THR A 95 -3.78 -8.97 3.18
N ASP A 96 -2.63 -8.91 2.56
CA ASP A 96 -2.48 -8.57 1.15
C ASP A 96 -2.47 -9.86 0.33
N LEU A 97 -3.42 -9.98 -0.59
CA LEU A 97 -3.52 -11.08 -1.56
C LEU A 97 -3.20 -10.47 -2.92
N GLU A 98 -1.98 -10.70 -3.40
CA GLU A 98 -1.53 -10.18 -4.68
C GLU A 98 -1.60 -11.22 -5.78
N PHE A 99 -2.15 -10.82 -6.92
CA PHE A 99 -2.27 -11.58 -8.14
C PHE A 99 -1.55 -10.83 -9.26
N GLN A 100 -0.50 -11.42 -9.79
CA GLN A 100 0.25 -10.86 -10.91
C GLN A 100 -0.27 -11.43 -12.24
N ASP A 101 -0.45 -10.58 -13.23
CA ASP A 101 -1.07 -10.97 -14.50
C ASP A 101 -0.20 -11.95 -15.29
N VAL A 102 1.12 -11.77 -15.26
CA VAL A 102 2.05 -12.48 -16.14
C VAL A 102 2.87 -13.52 -15.42
N VAL A 103 3.36 -13.18 -14.23
CA VAL A 103 4.21 -14.09 -13.44
C VAL A 103 3.37 -14.71 -12.33
N LYS A 104 2.51 -15.67 -12.67
CA LYS A 104 1.65 -16.39 -11.69
C LYS A 104 2.44 -16.97 -10.52
N ALA A 105 3.73 -17.28 -10.74
CA ALA A 105 4.64 -17.73 -9.70
C ALA A 105 4.88 -16.70 -8.60
N SER A 106 4.68 -15.42 -8.87
CA SER A 106 4.85 -14.31 -7.92
C SER A 106 3.57 -13.94 -7.17
N ASN A 107 2.45 -14.62 -7.44
CA ASN A 107 1.26 -14.46 -6.61
C ASN A 107 1.59 -14.77 -5.15
N LEU A 108 1.14 -13.92 -4.25
CA LEU A 108 1.52 -14.00 -2.86
C LEU A 108 0.37 -13.71 -1.89
N VAL A 109 0.57 -14.15 -0.67
CA VAL A 109 -0.20 -13.77 0.51
C VAL A 109 0.73 -13.13 1.52
N ALA A 110 0.33 -11.96 2.04
CA ALA A 110 1.12 -11.24 3.02
C ALA A 110 0.24 -10.73 4.17
N PRO A 111 0.01 -11.52 5.23
CA PRO A 111 -0.56 -11.01 6.47
C PRO A 111 0.39 -9.99 7.09
N TYR A 112 -0.16 -8.87 7.58
CA TYR A 112 0.62 -7.82 8.21
C TYR A 112 -0.10 -7.17 9.39
N LEU A 113 0.71 -6.63 10.29
CA LEU A 113 0.30 -5.76 11.39
C LEU A 113 0.86 -4.37 11.14
N LEU A 114 0.00 -3.38 11.21
CA LEU A 114 0.36 -1.97 11.07
C LEU A 114 -0.09 -1.19 12.30
N ILE A 115 0.84 -0.53 12.96
CA ILE A 115 0.59 0.35 14.10
C ILE A 115 0.92 1.77 13.68
N ASN A 116 -0.07 2.66 13.76
CA ASN A 116 0.11 4.07 13.49
C ASN A 116 -0.14 4.87 14.78
N ARG A 117 0.69 5.87 15.03
CA ARG A 117 0.49 6.90 16.05
C ARG A 117 0.32 8.25 15.36
N ARG A 118 -0.76 8.95 15.66
CA ARG A 118 -1.00 10.32 15.22
C ARG A 118 -0.58 11.29 16.30
N GLY A 119 0.01 12.43 15.92
CA GLY A 119 0.45 13.49 16.81
C GLY A 119 1.25 14.55 16.05
N VAL A 120 2.06 15.34 16.75
CA VAL A 120 2.97 16.30 16.13
C VAL A 120 3.93 15.61 15.16
N LEU A 121 4.36 14.41 15.52
CA LEU A 121 5.03 13.45 14.64
C LEU A 121 4.12 12.25 14.45
N GLU A 122 3.89 11.87 13.21
CA GLU A 122 3.26 10.61 12.85
C GLU A 122 4.31 9.52 12.89
N LEU A 123 4.02 8.43 13.59
CA LEU A 123 4.86 7.24 13.62
C LEU A 123 4.10 6.06 13.02
N GLU A 124 4.79 5.26 12.25
CA GLU A 124 4.25 4.05 11.63
C GLU A 124 5.21 2.89 11.88
N LEU A 125 4.69 1.76 12.33
CA LEU A 125 5.42 0.51 12.45
C LEU A 125 4.62 -0.59 11.76
N MET A 126 5.24 -1.33 10.84
CA MET A 126 4.62 -2.45 10.13
C MET A 126 5.52 -3.68 10.23
N GLY A 127 4.90 -4.81 10.50
CA GLY A 127 5.51 -6.12 10.35
C GLY A 127 4.65 -6.98 9.43
N ALA A 128 5.26 -7.65 8.46
CA ALA A 128 4.58 -8.51 7.51
C ALA A 128 5.32 -9.81 7.28
N TYR A 129 4.57 -10.86 6.96
CA TYR A 129 5.11 -12.13 6.49
C TYR A 129 4.60 -12.38 5.07
N ILE A 130 5.50 -12.54 4.12
CA ILE A 130 5.18 -12.82 2.72
C ILE A 130 5.39 -14.28 2.42
N ARG A 131 4.44 -14.90 1.72
CA ARG A 131 4.56 -16.23 1.16
C ARG A 131 4.08 -16.24 -0.29
N THR A 132 4.94 -16.66 -1.21
CA THR A 132 4.54 -16.88 -2.61
C THR A 132 3.85 -18.23 -2.76
N PHE A 133 2.80 -18.30 -3.61
CA PHE A 133 2.01 -19.54 -3.75
C PHE A 133 2.77 -20.66 -4.46
N GLN A 134 3.57 -20.33 -5.47
CA GLN A 134 4.17 -21.37 -6.33
C GLN A 134 5.58 -21.80 -5.91
N HIS A 135 6.40 -20.87 -5.41
CA HIS A 135 7.79 -21.20 -5.07
C HIS A 135 8.02 -21.45 -3.58
N GLY A 136 6.98 -21.24 -2.75
CA GLY A 136 7.09 -21.41 -1.31
C GLY A 136 8.15 -20.50 -0.67
N SER A 137 8.62 -19.49 -1.40
CA SER A 137 9.57 -18.54 -0.84
C SER A 137 8.88 -17.67 0.22
N ASN A 138 9.57 -17.49 1.33
CA ASN A 138 9.07 -16.75 2.47
C ASN A 138 9.96 -15.55 2.73
N ALA A 139 9.37 -14.44 3.15
CA ALA A 139 10.10 -13.26 3.58
C ALA A 139 9.39 -12.59 4.76
N TRP A 140 10.18 -12.02 5.67
CA TRP A 140 9.69 -11.10 6.69
C TRP A 140 10.03 -9.68 6.28
N ILE A 141 9.07 -8.76 6.45
CA ILE A 141 9.28 -7.34 6.23
C ILE A 141 8.99 -6.60 7.52
N GLY A 142 9.90 -5.70 7.88
CA GLY A 142 9.69 -4.65 8.85
C GLY A 142 9.70 -3.29 8.17
N ARG A 143 8.83 -2.36 8.55
CA ARG A 143 8.84 -0.97 8.10
C ARG A 143 8.64 -0.03 9.29
N LEU A 144 9.50 0.98 9.36
CA LEU A 144 9.36 2.13 10.23
C LEU A 144 9.09 3.36 9.38
N GLY A 145 8.09 4.14 9.73
CA GLY A 145 7.78 5.42 9.10
C GLY A 145 7.73 6.54 10.15
N ILE A 146 8.31 7.68 9.81
CA ILE A 146 8.24 8.90 10.62
C ILE A 146 7.79 10.03 9.71
N GLY A 147 6.70 10.73 10.08
CA GLY A 147 6.14 11.79 9.26
C GLY A 147 5.79 13.03 10.05
N LYS A 148 5.71 14.16 9.36
CA LYS A 148 5.24 15.43 9.87
C LYS A 148 4.51 16.20 8.78
N SER A 149 3.36 16.76 9.14
CA SER A 149 2.68 17.78 8.33
C SER A 149 3.14 19.16 8.78
N PHE A 150 3.63 19.99 7.85
CA PHE A 150 4.10 21.35 8.13
C PHE A 150 2.97 22.37 8.00
N SER A 151 1.96 22.04 7.23
CA SER A 151 0.73 22.81 7.03
C SER A 151 -0.37 21.85 6.60
N ASN A 152 -1.57 22.36 6.33
CA ASN A 152 -2.65 21.55 5.78
C ASN A 152 -2.31 20.93 4.42
N ASP A 153 -1.35 21.50 3.69
CA ASP A 153 -1.03 21.11 2.32
C ASP A 153 0.27 20.33 2.18
N TYR A 154 1.25 20.56 3.06
CA TYR A 154 2.58 19.96 2.93
C TYR A 154 2.82 18.90 4.00
N SER A 155 3.38 17.78 3.59
CA SER A 155 3.84 16.74 4.52
C SER A 155 5.15 16.12 4.03
N PHE A 156 5.94 15.66 5.00
CA PHE A 156 7.17 14.92 4.76
C PHE A 156 7.11 13.62 5.55
N LYS A 157 7.60 12.53 4.95
CA LYS A 157 7.75 11.24 5.61
C LYS A 157 9.10 10.62 5.28
N LEU A 158 9.67 9.95 6.25
CA LEU A 158 10.82 9.06 6.10
C LEU A 158 10.38 7.64 6.37
N TYR A 159 10.89 6.71 5.57
CA TYR A 159 10.64 5.29 5.72
C TYR A 159 11.96 4.53 5.75
N ALA A 160 12.01 3.52 6.58
CA ALA A 160 13.04 2.51 6.60
C ALA A 160 12.38 1.13 6.53
N TRP A 161 12.87 0.28 5.63
CA TRP A 161 12.44 -1.10 5.50
C TRP A 161 13.59 -2.04 5.79
N THR A 162 13.26 -3.20 6.32
CA THR A 162 14.11 -4.37 6.33
C THR A 162 13.32 -5.55 5.78
N MET A 163 13.98 -6.38 5.01
CA MET A 163 13.40 -7.60 4.49
C MET A 163 14.39 -8.75 4.70
N ASN A 164 13.94 -9.83 5.27
CA ASN A 164 14.69 -11.07 5.43
C ASN A 164 14.03 -12.15 4.56
N SER A 165 14.68 -12.49 3.44
CA SER A 165 14.32 -13.63 2.60
C SER A 165 15.43 -14.67 2.60
N GLN A 166 16.43 -14.54 1.75
CA GLN A 166 17.66 -15.31 1.77
C GLN A 166 18.81 -14.54 2.44
N ARG A 167 18.76 -13.22 2.36
CA ARG A 167 19.69 -12.28 3.00
C ARG A 167 18.92 -11.13 3.63
N MET A 168 19.52 -10.50 4.62
CA MET A 168 18.98 -9.25 5.18
C MET A 168 19.19 -8.12 4.17
N ASN A 169 18.10 -7.52 3.76
CA ASN A 169 18.08 -6.37 2.87
C ASN A 169 17.44 -5.18 3.59
N TYR A 170 17.78 -3.98 3.18
CA TYR A 170 17.20 -2.75 3.72
C TYR A 170 16.96 -1.71 2.63
N SER A 171 16.06 -0.82 2.87
CA SER A 171 15.73 0.30 2.00
C SER A 171 15.35 1.51 2.83
N LEU A 172 15.67 2.68 2.31
CA LEU A 172 15.30 3.97 2.88
C LEU A 172 14.56 4.79 1.83
N ALA A 173 13.57 5.57 2.24
CA ALA A 173 12.96 6.55 1.37
C ALA A 173 12.54 7.80 2.11
N GLY A 174 12.53 8.93 1.38
CA GLY A 174 11.88 10.16 1.76
C GLY A 174 10.70 10.45 0.84
N GLU A 175 9.58 10.87 1.39
CA GLU A 175 8.42 11.36 0.65
C GLU A 175 8.16 12.81 1.02
N LEU A 176 8.12 13.68 0.01
CA LEU A 176 7.60 15.04 0.12
C LEU A 176 6.28 15.10 -0.64
N SER A 177 5.22 15.54 0.03
CA SER A 177 3.89 15.62 -0.57
C SER A 177 3.32 17.02 -0.46
N LYS A 178 2.54 17.42 -1.49
CA LYS A 178 1.74 18.63 -1.52
C LYS A 178 0.31 18.31 -1.95
N LYS A 179 -0.67 18.77 -1.18
CA LYS A 179 -2.07 18.77 -1.59
C LYS A 179 -2.33 19.98 -2.50
N LEU A 180 -2.99 19.75 -3.60
CA LEU A 180 -3.47 20.76 -4.55
C LEU A 180 -5.01 20.79 -4.46
N GLY A 181 -5.51 21.37 -3.37
CA GLY A 181 -6.95 21.35 -3.03
C GLY A 181 -7.38 20.08 -2.30
N LEU A 182 -8.68 19.78 -2.29
CA LEU A 182 -9.26 18.73 -1.44
C LEU A 182 -8.99 17.30 -1.96
N LYS A 183 -8.81 17.14 -3.26
CA LYS A 183 -8.82 15.82 -3.92
C LYS A 183 -7.52 15.44 -4.61
N ILE A 184 -6.63 16.38 -4.85
CA ILE A 184 -5.39 16.13 -5.60
C ILE A 184 -4.21 16.21 -4.66
N LYS A 185 -3.31 15.23 -4.77
CA LYS A 185 -2.03 15.19 -4.05
C LYS A 185 -0.90 14.89 -5.04
N VAL A 186 0.18 15.64 -4.95
CA VAL A 186 1.45 15.35 -5.63
C VAL A 186 2.46 14.90 -4.60
N SER A 187 3.17 13.82 -4.88
CA SER A 187 4.23 13.31 -4.02
C SER A 187 5.49 13.06 -4.83
N LEU A 188 6.62 13.39 -4.24
CA LEU A 188 7.95 13.03 -4.70
C LEU A 188 8.54 12.03 -3.70
N PHE A 189 8.84 10.84 -4.16
CA PHE A 189 9.56 9.81 -3.40
C PHE A 189 11.00 9.74 -3.89
N TYR A 190 11.93 9.68 -2.96
CA TYR A 190 13.33 9.39 -3.24
C TYR A 190 13.74 8.14 -2.46
N HIS A 191 14.21 7.14 -3.17
CA HIS A 191 14.49 5.82 -2.62
C HIS A 191 15.96 5.46 -2.77
N LEU A 192 16.52 4.88 -1.72
CA LEU A 192 17.74 4.10 -1.71
C LEU A 192 17.38 2.66 -1.38
N ASN A 193 17.49 1.76 -2.33
CA ASN A 193 16.98 0.39 -2.26
C ASN A 193 18.07 -0.62 -2.65
N ASN A 194 18.21 -1.68 -1.88
CA ASN A 194 19.11 -2.79 -2.15
C ASN A 194 18.40 -4.17 -2.21
N PHE A 195 17.06 -4.21 -2.23
CA PHE A 195 16.31 -5.48 -2.23
C PHE A 195 16.44 -6.27 -3.53
N THR A 196 16.67 -5.63 -4.64
CA THR A 196 16.56 -6.22 -5.97
C THR A 196 17.91 -6.53 -6.63
N SER A 197 19.02 -6.13 -6.03
CA SER A 197 20.36 -6.35 -6.63
C SER A 197 21.44 -6.36 -5.56
N GLU A 198 22.60 -6.91 -5.91
CA GLU A 198 23.82 -6.81 -5.09
C GLU A 198 24.33 -5.35 -4.99
N LYS A 199 23.84 -4.47 -5.88
CA LYS A 199 24.18 -3.04 -5.90
C LYS A 199 23.00 -2.24 -5.38
N SER A 200 23.28 -1.21 -4.57
CA SER A 200 22.26 -0.24 -4.15
C SER A 200 21.64 0.43 -5.37
N LEU A 201 20.34 0.54 -5.36
CA LEU A 201 19.58 1.21 -6.39
C LEU A 201 18.96 2.48 -5.81
N THR A 202 19.31 3.61 -6.39
CA THR A 202 18.72 4.91 -6.07
C THR A 202 17.78 5.31 -7.19
N PHE A 203 16.56 5.72 -6.83
CA PHE A 203 15.57 6.19 -7.80
C PHE A 203 14.60 7.18 -7.18
N ALA A 204 13.95 7.98 -8.03
CA ALA A 204 12.92 8.93 -7.62
C ALA A 204 11.62 8.64 -8.36
N THR A 205 10.50 8.72 -7.65
CA THR A 205 9.17 8.53 -8.21
C THR A 205 8.32 9.78 -7.97
N ILE A 206 7.72 10.30 -9.02
CA ILE A 206 6.68 11.33 -8.92
C ILE A 206 5.33 10.63 -9.02
N ARG A 207 4.43 10.94 -8.08
CA ARG A 207 3.06 10.43 -8.03
C ARG A 207 2.07 11.59 -7.99
N LEU A 208 1.13 11.56 -8.91
CA LEU A 208 -0.07 12.42 -8.91
C LEU A 208 -1.27 11.55 -8.55
N GLU A 209 -1.96 11.89 -7.47
CA GLU A 209 -3.09 11.13 -6.95
C GLU A 209 -4.34 12.00 -6.89
N TYR A 210 -5.46 11.47 -7.37
CA TYR A 210 -6.80 12.03 -7.23
C TYR A 210 -7.63 11.11 -6.32
N SER A 211 -8.25 11.68 -5.28
CA SER A 211 -9.11 10.96 -4.33
C SER A 211 -10.59 11.33 -4.53
N PHE A 212 -11.50 10.36 -4.45
CA PHE A 212 -12.94 10.54 -4.64
C PHE A 212 -13.76 9.71 -3.64
#